data_b1168261719fb0e6ae69880ccf6f56e0
#
_entry.id   b1168261719fb0e6ae69880ccf6f56e0
#
_cell.length_a   1.000
_cell.length_b   1.000
_cell.length_c   1.000
_cell.angle_alpha   90.00
_cell.angle_beta   90.00
_cell.angle_gamma   90.00
#
_symmetry.space_group_name_H-M   'P 1'
#
loop_
_entity.id
_entity.type
_entity.pdbx_description
1 polymer ?
#
loop_
_entity_poly.entity_id
_entity_poly.type
_entity_poly.pdbx_seq_one_letter_code
_entity_poly.pdbx_strand_id
1 'polypeptide(L)'
;MQITRRKLLFAGGAAAAFTAGMYPVLKLNAQGVAPMTSTGMKTLADKRPTLHADGIRFGAYDPHGDFTAQTGVASEHLFLPWEDVDLDSLALADAYALERKRNVLITVEPWSWDVNWRLTSDELRRKVMRGDYDQNMQAIAARMSAMKSPLILRWGQEMEDTSGRFSWSGWNPRDYITAYKRMVDMTRKAVPSVKVMWSPKGLDGLQAYYPGDSYADLVGLSVFGLEEYDKIEYGGPKTFTDLLRKGYGLVETFNKPVWVAELGYEGGDSYVRPWMNDVTLKQADFPKLEEVVYFNDKDVHAWPHNLGRPDWRVVRPAKA
;
A
#
# COMPACT_ATOMS: atom_id res chain seq x y z
N MET A 1 10.10 -28.77 -0.09
CA MET A 1 10.62 -27.83 -1.12
C MET A 1 10.42 -26.44 -0.54
N GLN A 2 11.49 -25.78 -0.09
CA GLN A 2 11.36 -24.42 0.47
C GLN A 2 11.06 -23.46 -0.66
N ILE A 3 9.87 -22.88 -0.64
CA ILE A 3 9.47 -21.82 -1.58
C ILE A 3 10.14 -20.53 -1.10
N THR A 4 11.13 -20.07 -1.83
CA THR A 4 11.81 -18.82 -1.51
C THR A 4 11.05 -17.62 -2.10
N ARG A 5 10.86 -16.56 -1.32
CA ARG A 5 10.15 -15.33 -1.71
C ARG A 5 10.69 -14.65 -2.97
N ARG A 6 11.94 -14.86 -3.35
CA ARG A 6 12.49 -14.33 -4.62
C ARG A 6 11.65 -14.67 -5.85
N LYS A 7 10.89 -15.78 -5.83
CA LYS A 7 9.98 -16.16 -6.92
C LYS A 7 8.58 -15.52 -6.82
N LEU A 8 8.21 -15.00 -5.65
CA LEU A 8 6.94 -14.30 -5.38
C LEU A 8 6.99 -12.81 -5.78
N LEU A 9 8.18 -12.25 -5.93
CA LEU A 9 8.42 -10.82 -6.05
C LEU A 9 8.16 -10.24 -7.43
N PHE A 10 8.01 -11.07 -8.47
CA PHE A 10 7.71 -10.57 -9.80
C PHE A 10 6.25 -10.14 -10.00
N ALA A 11 5.37 -10.39 -9.03
CA ALA A 11 3.98 -9.94 -9.08
C ALA A 11 3.75 -8.51 -8.56
N GLY A 12 4.66 -7.97 -7.77
CA GLY A 12 4.50 -6.64 -7.16
C GLY A 12 5.58 -5.61 -7.56
N GLY A 13 6.58 -6.03 -8.31
CA GLY A 13 7.77 -5.22 -8.61
C GLY A 13 7.90 -4.70 -10.03
N ALA A 14 6.87 -4.77 -10.87
CA ALA A 14 6.95 -4.35 -12.28
C ALA A 14 7.07 -2.83 -12.50
N ALA A 15 7.36 -2.05 -11.47
CA ALA A 15 7.51 -0.60 -11.61
C ALA A 15 8.95 -0.10 -11.70
N ALA A 16 9.98 -0.94 -11.75
CA ALA A 16 11.35 -0.42 -11.63
C ALA A 16 12.46 -1.18 -12.36
N ALA A 17 12.23 -1.81 -13.48
CA ALA A 17 13.33 -2.31 -14.31
C ALA A 17 13.15 -1.89 -15.76
N PHE A 18 13.37 -0.62 -16.05
CA PHE A 18 13.64 -0.19 -17.41
C PHE A 18 14.99 0.50 -17.49
N THR A 19 15.86 -0.14 -18.27
CA THR A 19 17.15 0.35 -18.74
C THR A 19 17.04 1.74 -19.34
N ALA A 20 17.98 2.59 -18.96
CA ALA A 20 18.18 3.93 -19.48
C ALA A 20 18.30 3.93 -21.01
N GLY A 21 17.22 4.30 -21.70
CA GLY A 21 17.25 4.77 -23.06
C GLY A 21 17.63 6.26 -23.03
N MET A 22 18.79 6.58 -23.60
CA MET A 22 19.31 7.95 -23.75
C MET A 22 18.30 8.82 -24.50
N TYR A 23 17.83 9.89 -23.84
CA TYR A 23 17.27 11.05 -24.52
C TYR A 23 18.12 12.30 -24.20
N PRO A 24 18.27 13.24 -25.13
CA PRO A 24 19.18 14.37 -24.97
C PRO A 24 18.64 15.32 -23.89
N VAL A 25 19.48 15.55 -22.89
CA VAL A 25 19.24 16.51 -21.81
C VAL A 25 19.36 17.91 -22.37
N LEU A 26 18.24 18.64 -22.40
CA LEU A 26 18.27 20.09 -22.46
C LEU A 26 18.93 20.62 -21.17
N LYS A 27 20.12 21.20 -21.32
CA LYS A 27 20.84 21.87 -20.24
C LYS A 27 20.06 23.13 -19.82
N LEU A 28 19.30 23.01 -18.74
CA LEU A 28 18.93 24.17 -17.93
C LEU A 28 19.99 24.29 -16.84
N ASN A 29 20.70 25.43 -16.84
CA ASN A 29 21.63 25.80 -15.79
C ASN A 29 20.88 25.97 -14.46
N ALA A 30 20.90 24.94 -13.64
CA ALA A 30 20.57 25.02 -12.22
C ALA A 30 21.92 25.14 -11.48
N GLN A 31 22.17 26.28 -10.91
CA GLN A 31 23.25 26.45 -9.95
C GLN A 31 23.03 25.49 -8.80
N GLY A 32 24.08 24.70 -8.49
CA GLY A 32 24.04 23.62 -7.57
C GLY A 32 23.66 24.05 -6.15
N VAL A 33 22.55 23.52 -5.70
CA VAL A 33 22.33 23.27 -4.28
C VAL A 33 22.89 21.88 -4.03
N ALA A 34 23.98 21.81 -3.29
CA ALA A 34 24.54 20.54 -2.86
C ALA A 34 23.46 19.73 -2.14
N PRO A 35 23.37 18.40 -2.36
CA PRO A 35 22.47 17.59 -1.59
C PRO A 35 22.86 17.74 -0.12
N MET A 36 21.92 18.13 0.73
CA MET A 36 22.13 18.13 2.17
C MET A 36 22.40 16.69 2.58
N THR A 37 23.66 16.38 2.81
CA THR A 37 24.06 15.14 3.46
C THR A 37 23.46 15.15 4.84
N SER A 38 22.57 14.22 5.14
CA SER A 38 22.03 13.98 6.48
C SER A 38 23.21 13.67 7.41
N THR A 39 23.62 14.69 8.15
CA THR A 39 24.76 14.61 9.06
C THR A 39 24.35 13.75 10.25
N GLY A 40 24.83 12.50 10.28
CA GLY A 40 25.07 11.83 11.57
C GLY A 40 23.91 11.25 12.35
N MET A 41 22.69 11.11 11.80
CA MET A 41 21.66 10.37 12.51
C MET A 41 21.96 8.86 12.49
N LYS A 42 22.17 8.30 13.66
CA LYS A 42 22.36 6.87 13.87
C LYS A 42 21.01 6.19 13.61
N THR A 43 20.85 5.55 12.46
CA THR A 43 19.61 4.82 12.11
C THR A 43 19.70 3.40 12.65
N LEU A 44 18.58 2.90 13.20
CA LEU A 44 18.49 1.51 13.66
C LEU A 44 18.79 0.53 12.52
N ALA A 45 19.57 -0.50 12.81
CA ALA A 45 19.86 -1.58 11.87
C ALA A 45 18.62 -2.46 11.63
N ASP A 46 17.78 -2.60 12.64
CA ASP A 46 16.50 -3.31 12.60
C ASP A 46 15.42 -2.44 13.26
N LYS A 47 14.37 -2.14 12.51
CA LYS A 47 13.24 -1.32 12.97
C LYS A 47 11.90 -2.05 12.85
N ARG A 48 11.91 -3.39 12.95
CA ARG A 48 10.67 -4.17 12.97
C ARG A 48 9.77 -3.77 14.12
N PRO A 49 8.44 -3.67 13.88
CA PRO A 49 7.48 -3.44 14.96
C PRO A 49 7.55 -4.50 16.04
N THR A 50 7.36 -4.09 17.29
CA THR A 50 7.11 -5.00 18.39
C THR A 50 5.71 -5.58 18.24
N LEU A 51 5.56 -6.91 18.23
CA LEU A 51 4.25 -7.56 18.19
C LEU A 51 3.79 -7.86 19.62
N HIS A 52 2.79 -7.12 20.09
CA HIS A 52 2.25 -7.29 21.44
C HIS A 52 1.23 -8.44 21.47
N ALA A 53 1.29 -9.31 22.48
CA ALA A 53 0.40 -10.48 22.61
C ALA A 53 -1.09 -10.08 22.66
N ASP A 54 -1.40 -8.99 23.36
CA ASP A 54 -2.76 -8.43 23.47
C ASP A 54 -3.01 -7.28 22.49
N GLY A 55 -2.11 -7.11 21.51
CA GLY A 55 -2.16 -6.05 20.52
C GLY A 55 -3.20 -6.26 19.43
N ILE A 56 -3.19 -5.35 18.46
CA ILE A 56 -3.90 -5.54 17.19
C ILE A 56 -3.11 -6.46 16.27
N ARG A 57 -3.76 -7.02 15.26
CA ARG A 57 -3.11 -7.90 14.31
C ARG A 57 -2.05 -7.16 13.48
N PHE A 58 -1.10 -7.89 12.98
CA PHE A 58 -0.01 -7.38 12.16
C PHE A 58 0.09 -8.16 10.85
N GLY A 59 0.19 -7.45 9.75
CA GLY A 59 0.49 -7.97 8.41
C GLY A 59 1.69 -7.27 7.80
N ALA A 60 2.16 -7.74 6.65
CA ALA A 60 3.24 -7.10 5.94
C ALA A 60 3.17 -7.29 4.41
N TYR A 61 3.45 -6.22 3.66
CA TYR A 61 4.05 -6.30 2.35
C TYR A 61 5.56 -6.44 2.55
N ASP A 62 6.10 -7.60 2.21
CA ASP A 62 7.48 -7.94 2.59
C ASP A 62 8.25 -8.63 1.45
N PRO A 63 8.62 -7.87 0.41
CA PRO A 63 9.37 -8.42 -0.72
C PRO A 63 10.76 -8.93 -0.36
N HIS A 64 11.30 -8.49 0.78
CA HIS A 64 12.65 -8.85 1.22
C HIS A 64 12.69 -10.10 2.11
N GLY A 65 11.55 -10.55 2.63
CA GLY A 65 11.45 -11.75 3.46
C GLY A 65 11.85 -11.53 4.92
N ASP A 66 11.93 -10.27 5.36
CA ASP A 66 12.33 -9.93 6.73
C ASP A 66 11.34 -10.43 7.80
N PHE A 67 10.07 -10.61 7.42
CA PHE A 67 9.02 -11.14 8.29
C PHE A 67 8.70 -12.62 8.06
N THR A 68 9.50 -13.35 7.25
CA THR A 68 9.23 -14.75 6.88
C THR A 68 9.20 -15.67 8.10
N ALA A 69 10.16 -15.52 9.00
CA ALA A 69 10.29 -16.35 10.20
C ALA A 69 9.54 -15.78 11.42
N GLN A 70 8.96 -14.58 11.30
CA GLN A 70 8.32 -13.94 12.44
C GLN A 70 6.94 -14.56 12.71
N THR A 71 6.75 -15.08 13.90
CA THR A 71 5.43 -15.52 14.38
C THR A 71 4.54 -14.31 14.67
N GLY A 72 3.22 -14.50 14.60
CA GLY A 72 2.26 -13.40 14.86
C GLY A 72 1.94 -12.51 13.67
N VAL A 73 2.56 -12.75 12.49
CA VAL A 73 2.14 -12.09 11.25
C VAL A 73 0.84 -12.75 10.76
N ALA A 74 -0.24 -11.97 10.66
CA ALA A 74 -1.58 -12.45 10.33
C ALA A 74 -1.90 -12.36 8.84
N SER A 75 -1.30 -11.42 8.11
CA SER A 75 -1.62 -11.17 6.71
C SER A 75 -0.38 -10.94 5.85
N GLU A 76 -0.40 -11.53 4.65
CA GLU A 76 0.50 -11.20 3.55
C GLU A 76 -0.18 -10.14 2.67
N HIS A 77 0.53 -9.08 2.34
CA HIS A 77 0.04 -8.06 1.43
C HIS A 77 0.75 -8.17 0.08
N LEU A 78 0.00 -8.11 -1.00
CA LEU A 78 0.49 -8.15 -2.38
C LEU A 78 -0.04 -6.92 -3.13
N PHE A 79 0.82 -6.28 -3.91
CA PHE A 79 0.42 -5.30 -4.91
C PHE A 79 0.42 -5.97 -6.28
N LEU A 80 -0.67 -5.85 -6.99
CA LEU A 80 -0.92 -6.51 -8.26
C LEU A 80 -1.37 -5.47 -9.30
N PRO A 81 -0.54 -5.08 -10.26
CA PRO A 81 -1.02 -4.32 -11.41
C PRO A 81 -1.99 -5.18 -12.20
N TRP A 82 -3.01 -4.58 -12.82
CA TRP A 82 -3.99 -5.36 -13.58
C TRP A 82 -3.59 -5.67 -15.02
N GLU A 83 -2.49 -5.07 -15.49
CA GLU A 83 -1.83 -5.36 -16.76
C GLU A 83 -0.38 -5.80 -16.51
N ASP A 84 0.20 -6.48 -17.48
CA ASP A 84 1.61 -6.91 -17.48
C ASP A 84 2.04 -7.68 -16.22
N VAL A 85 1.18 -8.56 -15.74
CA VAL A 85 1.38 -9.32 -14.51
C VAL A 85 1.33 -10.83 -14.78
N ASP A 86 2.26 -11.56 -14.18
CA ASP A 86 2.18 -13.02 -14.11
C ASP A 86 1.21 -13.45 -13.00
N LEU A 87 -0.04 -13.71 -13.40
CA LEU A 87 -1.07 -14.17 -12.47
C LEU A 87 -0.80 -15.56 -11.88
N ASP A 88 0.09 -16.37 -12.46
CA ASP A 88 0.48 -17.66 -11.87
C ASP A 88 1.26 -17.49 -10.57
N SER A 89 1.89 -16.33 -10.38
CA SER A 89 2.53 -15.97 -9.11
C SER A 89 1.58 -15.98 -7.92
N LEU A 90 0.28 -15.76 -8.10
CA LEU A 90 -0.71 -15.83 -7.03
C LEU A 90 -0.80 -17.23 -6.40
N ALA A 91 -0.56 -18.31 -7.17
CA ALA A 91 -0.50 -19.66 -6.63
C ALA A 91 0.68 -19.86 -5.65
N LEU A 92 1.82 -19.21 -5.94
CA LEU A 92 2.98 -19.23 -5.04
C LEU A 92 2.72 -18.41 -3.77
N ALA A 93 2.05 -17.27 -3.91
CA ALA A 93 1.65 -16.44 -2.78
C ALA A 93 0.67 -17.17 -1.86
N ASP A 94 -0.32 -17.86 -2.44
CA ASP A 94 -1.28 -18.67 -1.70
C ASP A 94 -0.59 -19.81 -0.92
N ALA A 95 0.28 -20.58 -1.59
CA ALA A 95 1.03 -21.64 -0.92
C ALA A 95 1.90 -21.13 0.23
N TYR A 96 2.53 -19.96 0.05
CA TYR A 96 3.33 -19.31 1.08
C TYR A 96 2.47 -18.87 2.28
N ALA A 97 1.31 -18.29 2.02
CA ALA A 97 0.39 -17.83 3.06
C ALA A 97 -0.25 -19.00 3.83
N LEU A 98 -0.66 -20.06 3.12
CA LEU A 98 -1.22 -21.28 3.72
C LEU A 98 -0.24 -21.96 4.66
N GLU A 99 1.03 -22.13 4.24
CA GLU A 99 2.08 -22.71 5.08
C GLU A 99 2.21 -21.97 6.42
N ARG A 100 1.93 -20.65 6.42
CA ARG A 100 2.07 -19.76 7.58
C ARG A 100 0.75 -19.40 8.25
N LYS A 101 -0.36 -19.93 7.76
CA LYS A 101 -1.73 -19.64 8.23
C LYS A 101 -2.04 -18.13 8.21
N ARG A 102 -1.64 -17.45 7.15
CA ARG A 102 -1.83 -16.00 6.94
C ARG A 102 -2.96 -15.75 5.95
N ASN A 103 -3.69 -14.65 6.14
CA ASN A 103 -4.59 -14.12 5.12
C ASN A 103 -3.77 -13.55 3.96
N VAL A 104 -4.43 -13.33 2.81
CA VAL A 104 -3.80 -12.60 1.70
C VAL A 104 -4.63 -11.36 1.37
N LEU A 105 -4.04 -10.19 1.60
CA LEU A 105 -4.53 -8.89 1.15
C LEU A 105 -3.96 -8.64 -0.25
N ILE A 106 -4.82 -8.55 -1.25
CA ILE A 106 -4.43 -8.28 -2.63
C ILE A 106 -4.89 -6.87 -3.00
N THR A 107 -3.93 -5.96 -3.13
CA THR A 107 -4.19 -4.65 -3.71
C THR A 107 -4.06 -4.72 -5.21
N VAL A 108 -5.16 -4.58 -5.92
CA VAL A 108 -5.19 -4.50 -7.38
C VAL A 108 -5.08 -3.04 -7.80
N GLU A 109 -4.00 -2.73 -8.49
CA GLU A 109 -3.67 -1.38 -8.95
C GLU A 109 -3.99 -1.22 -10.43
N PRO A 110 -4.89 -0.32 -10.81
CA PRO A 110 -5.29 -0.10 -12.20
C PRO A 110 -4.24 0.70 -13.00
N TRP A 111 -2.98 0.28 -12.95
CA TRP A 111 -1.93 0.80 -13.81
C TRP A 111 -2.16 0.34 -15.24
N SER A 112 -2.18 1.28 -16.17
CA SER A 112 -2.37 1.00 -17.59
C SER A 112 -1.40 1.80 -18.43
N TRP A 113 -0.94 1.17 -19.51
CA TRP A 113 0.17 1.63 -20.30
C TRP A 113 -0.29 2.04 -21.70
N ASP A 114 0.43 2.96 -22.29
CA ASP A 114 0.38 3.38 -23.68
C ASP A 114 1.77 3.19 -24.27
N VAL A 115 1.90 3.35 -25.58
CA VAL A 115 3.18 3.27 -26.32
C VAL A 115 4.27 4.18 -25.71
N ASN A 116 3.87 5.31 -25.17
CA ASN A 116 4.80 6.30 -24.64
C ASN A 116 5.02 6.23 -23.12
N TRP A 117 4.09 5.71 -22.35
CA TRP A 117 4.13 5.60 -20.88
C TRP A 117 2.74 5.25 -20.32
N ARG A 118 2.51 5.59 -19.05
CA ARG A 118 1.20 5.39 -18.40
C ARG A 118 0.11 6.25 -19.05
N LEU A 119 -1.09 5.72 -19.10
CA LEU A 119 -2.26 6.50 -19.48
C LEU A 119 -2.46 7.68 -18.54
N THR A 120 -2.95 8.78 -19.08
CA THR A 120 -3.44 9.88 -18.24
C THR A 120 -4.66 9.42 -17.42
N SER A 121 -4.92 10.12 -16.32
CA SER A 121 -6.08 9.82 -15.45
C SER A 121 -7.40 9.79 -16.24
N ASP A 122 -7.61 10.77 -17.15
CA ASP A 122 -8.81 10.84 -17.96
C ASP A 122 -8.93 9.72 -19.00
N GLU A 123 -7.84 9.31 -19.61
CA GLU A 123 -7.84 8.20 -20.58
C GLU A 123 -8.13 6.89 -19.86
N LEU A 124 -7.46 6.63 -18.74
CA LEU A 124 -7.71 5.45 -17.91
C LEU A 124 -9.18 5.40 -17.50
N ARG A 125 -9.72 6.50 -16.96
CA ARG A 125 -11.11 6.60 -16.53
C ARG A 125 -12.07 6.27 -17.68
N ARG A 126 -11.90 6.88 -18.86
CA ARG A 126 -12.76 6.62 -20.03
C ARG A 126 -12.71 5.16 -20.46
N LYS A 127 -11.53 4.55 -20.50
CA LYS A 127 -11.37 3.14 -20.88
C LYS A 127 -12.03 2.22 -19.86
N VAL A 128 -11.82 2.46 -18.56
CA VAL A 128 -12.46 1.69 -17.48
C VAL A 128 -13.99 1.79 -17.58
N MET A 129 -14.53 2.99 -17.80
CA MET A 129 -15.98 3.19 -17.91
C MET A 129 -16.59 2.47 -19.12
N ARG A 130 -15.86 2.33 -20.23
CA ARG A 130 -16.29 1.53 -21.39
C ARG A 130 -16.19 0.02 -21.18
N GLY A 131 -15.46 -0.45 -20.14
CA GLY A 131 -15.24 -1.86 -19.88
C GLY A 131 -14.01 -2.44 -20.58
N ASP A 132 -13.10 -1.61 -21.08
CA ASP A 132 -11.90 -2.05 -21.78
C ASP A 132 -11.02 -2.97 -20.91
N TYR A 133 -11.15 -2.90 -19.57
CA TYR A 133 -10.40 -3.70 -18.58
C TYR A 133 -11.21 -4.80 -17.91
N ASP A 134 -12.42 -5.08 -18.37
CA ASP A 134 -13.27 -6.12 -17.77
C ASP A 134 -12.61 -7.52 -17.85
N GLN A 135 -11.87 -7.79 -18.93
CA GLN A 135 -11.12 -9.05 -19.06
C GLN A 135 -9.98 -9.17 -18.04
N ASN A 136 -9.27 -8.07 -17.77
CA ASN A 136 -8.21 -8.04 -16.75
C ASN A 136 -8.80 -8.31 -15.36
N MET A 137 -9.91 -7.63 -15.01
CA MET A 137 -10.62 -7.85 -13.74
C MET A 137 -11.10 -9.30 -13.61
N GLN A 138 -11.67 -9.88 -14.67
CA GLN A 138 -12.15 -11.26 -14.70
C GLN A 138 -10.98 -12.26 -14.56
N ALA A 139 -9.85 -12.02 -15.24
CA ALA A 139 -8.67 -12.89 -15.15
C ALA A 139 -8.11 -12.92 -13.73
N ILE A 140 -8.00 -11.76 -13.07
CA ILE A 140 -7.57 -11.65 -11.67
C ILE A 140 -8.55 -12.39 -10.76
N ALA A 141 -9.86 -12.15 -10.89
CA ALA A 141 -10.89 -12.81 -10.09
C ALA A 141 -10.87 -14.34 -10.27
N ALA A 142 -10.65 -14.82 -11.50
CA ALA A 142 -10.50 -16.25 -11.79
C ALA A 142 -9.27 -16.86 -11.12
N ARG A 143 -8.14 -16.16 -11.08
CA ARG A 143 -6.96 -16.64 -10.34
C ARG A 143 -7.17 -16.62 -8.83
N MET A 144 -7.80 -15.58 -8.29
CA MET A 144 -8.15 -15.52 -6.88
C MET A 144 -9.08 -16.68 -6.47
N SER A 145 -9.97 -17.15 -7.35
CA SER A 145 -10.88 -18.27 -7.04
C SER A 145 -10.17 -19.62 -6.85
N ALA A 146 -8.97 -19.77 -7.36
CA ALA A 146 -8.14 -20.96 -7.16
C ALA A 146 -7.37 -20.95 -5.83
N MET A 147 -7.25 -19.81 -5.17
CA MET A 147 -6.55 -19.64 -3.90
C MET A 147 -7.36 -20.26 -2.75
N LYS A 148 -6.65 -20.72 -1.72
CA LYS A 148 -7.23 -21.39 -0.53
C LYS A 148 -7.10 -20.57 0.75
N SER A 149 -6.18 -19.60 0.78
CA SER A 149 -6.05 -18.65 1.89
C SER A 149 -7.28 -17.76 1.98
N PRO A 150 -7.65 -17.25 3.17
CA PRO A 150 -8.66 -16.20 3.28
C PRO A 150 -8.20 -14.95 2.53
N LEU A 151 -9.06 -14.42 1.65
CA LEU A 151 -8.71 -13.34 0.72
C LEU A 151 -9.38 -12.02 1.11
N ILE A 152 -8.62 -10.95 0.98
CA ILE A 152 -9.11 -9.58 1.05
C ILE A 152 -8.73 -8.87 -0.27
N LEU A 153 -9.73 -8.35 -0.97
CA LEU A 153 -9.54 -7.50 -2.15
C LEU A 153 -9.46 -6.04 -1.72
N ARG A 154 -8.43 -5.32 -2.18
CA ARG A 154 -8.30 -3.87 -2.14
C ARG A 154 -8.09 -3.37 -3.56
N TRP A 155 -8.90 -2.45 -4.06
CA TRP A 155 -8.79 -1.94 -5.43
C TRP A 155 -8.73 -0.42 -5.46
N GLY A 156 -7.79 0.13 -6.25
CA GLY A 156 -7.72 1.55 -6.53
C GLY A 156 -7.67 2.43 -5.28
N GLN A 157 -6.70 2.14 -4.41
CA GLN A 157 -6.50 2.84 -3.12
C GLN A 157 -6.24 4.34 -3.30
N GLU A 158 -6.43 5.10 -2.22
CA GLU A 158 -6.14 6.53 -2.12
C GLU A 158 -6.85 7.39 -3.20
N MET A 159 -8.07 7.03 -3.50
CA MET A 159 -8.84 7.58 -4.61
C MET A 159 -9.16 9.07 -4.48
N GLU A 160 -9.19 9.61 -3.28
CA GLU A 160 -9.46 11.03 -3.03
C GLU A 160 -8.20 11.90 -3.14
N ASP A 161 -7.01 11.30 -3.29
CA ASP A 161 -5.76 12.06 -3.45
C ASP A 161 -5.69 12.71 -4.84
N THR A 162 -5.58 14.02 -4.86
CA THR A 162 -5.48 14.82 -6.10
C THR A 162 -4.05 15.21 -6.45
N SER A 163 -3.05 14.65 -5.78
CA SER A 163 -1.64 14.95 -6.03
C SER A 163 -1.12 14.44 -7.38
N GLY A 164 -1.88 13.58 -8.07
CA GLY A 164 -1.46 12.94 -9.32
C GLY A 164 -0.54 11.74 -9.11
N ARG A 165 -0.40 11.26 -7.87
CA ARG A 165 0.41 10.06 -7.57
C ARG A 165 -0.09 8.82 -8.30
N PHE A 166 -1.41 8.65 -8.38
CA PHE A 166 -2.08 7.53 -9.03
C PHE A 166 -2.96 8.01 -10.17
N SER A 167 -2.96 7.29 -11.30
CA SER A 167 -3.82 7.64 -12.45
C SER A 167 -5.31 7.37 -12.20
N TRP A 168 -5.66 6.60 -11.19
CA TRP A 168 -7.05 6.34 -10.77
C TRP A 168 -7.54 7.28 -9.66
N SER A 169 -6.66 8.07 -9.04
CA SER A 169 -7.04 9.01 -7.99
C SER A 169 -7.55 10.34 -8.57
N GLY A 170 -8.34 11.06 -7.79
CA GLY A 170 -8.93 12.32 -8.20
C GLY A 170 -10.01 12.22 -9.29
N TRP A 171 -10.47 11.00 -9.64
CA TRP A 171 -11.65 10.87 -10.51
C TRP A 171 -12.89 11.45 -9.81
N ASN A 172 -13.91 11.81 -10.59
CA ASN A 172 -15.16 12.13 -9.94
C ASN A 172 -15.68 10.89 -9.16
N PRO A 173 -16.29 11.10 -7.97
CA PRO A 173 -16.69 9.99 -7.09
C PRO A 173 -17.61 8.97 -7.75
N ARG A 174 -18.53 9.40 -8.62
CA ARG A 174 -19.47 8.51 -9.30
C ARG A 174 -18.75 7.49 -10.19
N ASP A 175 -17.77 7.94 -10.96
CA ASP A 175 -17.04 7.08 -11.89
C ASP A 175 -16.13 6.11 -11.11
N TYR A 176 -15.44 6.61 -10.06
CA TYR A 176 -14.67 5.75 -9.20
C TYR A 176 -15.54 4.65 -8.55
N ILE A 177 -16.66 5.02 -7.94
CA ILE A 177 -17.58 4.05 -7.31
C ILE A 177 -18.09 3.03 -8.33
N THR A 178 -18.39 3.45 -9.56
CA THR A 178 -18.84 2.56 -10.62
C THR A 178 -17.77 1.53 -10.98
N ALA A 179 -16.53 1.98 -11.16
CA ALA A 179 -15.39 1.11 -11.46
C ALA A 179 -15.07 0.15 -10.29
N TYR A 180 -15.05 0.68 -9.08
CA TYR A 180 -14.85 -0.09 -7.86
C TYR A 180 -15.87 -1.22 -7.70
N LYS A 181 -17.17 -0.88 -7.84
CA LYS A 181 -18.25 -1.87 -7.75
C LYS A 181 -18.14 -2.95 -8.81
N ARG A 182 -17.75 -2.58 -10.04
CA ARG A 182 -17.53 -3.53 -11.13
C ARG A 182 -16.46 -4.56 -10.77
N MET A 183 -15.32 -4.13 -10.23
CA MET A 183 -14.26 -5.04 -9.78
C MET A 183 -14.74 -5.93 -8.63
N VAL A 184 -15.43 -5.36 -7.66
CA VAL A 184 -15.98 -6.11 -6.51
C VAL A 184 -16.98 -7.16 -6.95
N ASP A 185 -17.92 -6.80 -7.84
CA ASP A 185 -18.95 -7.73 -8.33
C ASP A 185 -18.34 -8.90 -9.10
N MET A 186 -17.35 -8.64 -9.97
CA MET A 186 -16.64 -9.69 -10.69
C MET A 186 -15.86 -10.60 -9.73
N THR A 187 -15.21 -10.03 -8.73
CA THR A 187 -14.45 -10.82 -7.76
C THR A 187 -15.38 -11.63 -6.86
N ARG A 188 -16.45 -11.07 -6.33
CA ARG A 188 -17.41 -11.79 -5.49
C ARG A 188 -18.15 -12.92 -6.24
N LYS A 189 -18.39 -12.73 -7.56
CA LYS A 189 -18.93 -13.80 -8.40
C LYS A 189 -17.99 -15.00 -8.47
N ALA A 190 -16.69 -14.78 -8.53
CA ALA A 190 -15.68 -15.83 -8.60
C ALA A 190 -15.28 -16.37 -7.21
N VAL A 191 -15.26 -15.49 -6.19
CA VAL A 191 -14.85 -15.76 -4.80
C VAL A 191 -15.91 -15.21 -3.85
N PRO A 192 -17.01 -15.92 -3.60
CA PRO A 192 -18.10 -15.42 -2.75
C PRO A 192 -17.70 -15.09 -1.30
N SER A 193 -16.60 -15.69 -0.81
CA SER A 193 -16.07 -15.48 0.54
C SER A 193 -15.08 -14.32 0.65
N VAL A 194 -14.74 -13.66 -0.46
CA VAL A 194 -13.77 -12.55 -0.42
C VAL A 194 -14.28 -11.40 0.44
N LYS A 195 -13.44 -10.91 1.35
CA LYS A 195 -13.67 -9.63 2.01
C LYS A 195 -13.17 -8.50 1.12
N VAL A 196 -13.82 -7.37 1.19
CA VAL A 196 -13.50 -6.21 0.36
C VAL A 196 -13.10 -5.04 1.25
N MET A 197 -11.91 -4.51 1.00
CA MET A 197 -11.37 -3.34 1.67
C MET A 197 -11.55 -2.11 0.77
N TRP A 198 -12.34 -1.14 1.22
CA TRP A 198 -12.31 0.19 0.65
C TRP A 198 -11.21 1.00 1.33
N SER A 199 -10.32 1.63 0.56
CA SER A 199 -9.07 2.13 1.12
C SER A 199 -8.76 3.57 0.70
N PRO A 200 -9.36 4.57 1.38
CA PRO A 200 -8.97 5.96 1.22
C PRO A 200 -7.60 6.23 1.88
N LYS A 201 -6.96 7.33 1.49
CA LYS A 201 -5.75 7.83 2.12
C LYS A 201 -6.01 8.43 3.50
N GLY A 202 -7.23 8.92 3.73
CA GLY A 202 -7.63 9.62 4.95
C GLY A 202 -7.64 11.14 4.79
N LEU A 203 -7.91 11.64 3.58
CA LEU A 203 -8.03 13.05 3.28
C LEU A 203 -9.49 13.53 3.32
N ASP A 204 -9.67 14.84 3.46
CA ASP A 204 -10.98 15.47 3.43
C ASP A 204 -11.69 15.18 2.08
N GLY A 205 -12.99 14.92 2.12
CA GLY A 205 -13.79 14.59 0.94
C GLY A 205 -13.87 13.10 0.62
N LEU A 206 -13.17 12.21 1.34
CA LEU A 206 -13.22 10.77 1.12
C LEU A 206 -14.65 10.19 1.17
N GLN A 207 -15.55 10.81 1.95
CA GLN A 207 -16.93 10.35 2.10
C GLN A 207 -17.68 10.28 0.76
N ALA A 208 -17.35 11.17 -0.18
CA ALA A 208 -17.96 11.17 -1.51
C ALA A 208 -17.65 9.89 -2.31
N TYR A 209 -16.56 9.22 -2.00
CA TYR A 209 -16.08 8.00 -2.67
C TYR A 209 -16.55 6.70 -2.00
N TYR A 210 -17.31 6.79 -0.92
CA TYR A 210 -17.76 5.59 -0.21
C TYR A 210 -18.75 4.78 -1.07
N PRO A 211 -18.44 3.50 -1.37
CA PRO A 211 -19.24 2.71 -2.30
C PRO A 211 -20.54 2.17 -1.68
N GLY A 212 -20.75 2.37 -0.40
CA GLY A 212 -21.86 1.84 0.38
C GLY A 212 -21.51 0.55 1.13
N ASP A 213 -22.27 0.28 2.18
CA ASP A 213 -22.00 -0.78 3.17
C ASP A 213 -21.87 -2.18 2.59
N SER A 214 -22.62 -2.48 1.53
CA SER A 214 -22.57 -3.78 0.85
C SER A 214 -21.30 -3.98 0.02
N TYR A 215 -20.52 -2.92 -0.21
CA TYR A 215 -19.30 -2.94 -1.02
C TYR A 215 -18.03 -2.68 -0.22
N ALA A 216 -18.13 -2.54 1.10
CA ALA A 216 -16.98 -2.38 1.99
C ALA A 216 -17.20 -3.22 3.24
N ASP A 217 -16.42 -4.29 3.39
CA ASP A 217 -16.40 -5.12 4.60
C ASP A 217 -15.49 -4.50 5.67
N LEU A 218 -14.46 -3.79 5.26
CA LEU A 218 -13.52 -3.07 6.12
C LEU A 218 -12.94 -1.85 5.39
N VAL A 219 -12.38 -0.93 6.15
CA VAL A 219 -11.72 0.28 5.63
C VAL A 219 -10.22 0.20 5.84
N GLY A 220 -9.43 0.52 4.82
CA GLY A 220 -7.98 0.63 4.89
C GLY A 220 -7.51 2.08 4.85
N LEU A 221 -6.56 2.45 5.70
CA LEU A 221 -5.90 3.75 5.69
C LEU A 221 -4.41 3.58 5.38
N SER A 222 -3.76 4.64 4.88
CA SER A 222 -2.31 4.70 4.72
C SER A 222 -1.72 5.64 5.78
N VAL A 223 -0.74 5.16 6.55
CA VAL A 223 -0.09 5.95 7.61
C VAL A 223 1.43 5.82 7.50
N PHE A 224 2.08 6.89 7.11
CA PHE A 224 3.53 6.92 6.95
C PHE A 224 4.14 8.05 7.78
N GLY A 225 5.10 7.72 8.64
CA GLY A 225 5.86 8.67 9.43
C GLY A 225 7.26 8.88 8.85
N LEU A 226 7.55 10.11 8.40
CA LEU A 226 8.88 10.51 7.95
C LEU A 226 9.33 11.71 8.78
N GLU A 227 10.31 11.50 9.65
CA GLU A 227 10.73 12.52 10.63
C GLU A 227 11.03 13.89 10.01
N GLU A 228 11.74 13.90 8.88
CA GLU A 228 12.08 15.17 8.20
C GLU A 228 10.85 15.84 7.57
N TYR A 229 9.92 15.05 7.04
CA TYR A 229 8.64 15.57 6.54
C TYR A 229 7.81 16.16 7.67
N ASP A 230 7.72 15.46 8.80
CA ASP A 230 6.95 15.90 9.95
C ASP A 230 7.47 17.22 10.50
N LYS A 231 8.81 17.39 10.56
CA LYS A 231 9.43 18.64 10.98
C LYS A 231 9.06 19.82 10.07
N ILE A 232 9.04 19.59 8.76
CA ILE A 232 8.74 20.63 7.76
C ILE A 232 7.24 20.95 7.76
N GLU A 233 6.38 19.93 7.70
CA GLU A 233 4.96 20.10 7.48
C GLU A 233 4.19 20.45 8.77
N TYR A 234 4.63 19.87 9.90
CA TYR A 234 3.92 20.01 11.18
C TYR A 234 4.71 20.73 12.27
N GLY A 235 5.93 21.17 11.98
CA GLY A 235 6.80 21.86 12.93
C GLY A 235 7.44 20.97 14.00
N GLY A 236 7.34 19.63 13.86
CA GLY A 236 7.94 18.68 14.79
C GLY A 236 7.53 17.24 14.52
N PRO A 237 8.20 16.27 15.16
CA PRO A 237 7.95 14.85 14.95
C PRO A 237 6.52 14.47 15.32
N LYS A 238 5.93 13.53 14.59
CA LYS A 238 4.61 12.96 14.83
C LYS A 238 4.71 11.51 15.26
N THR A 239 3.79 11.10 16.12
CA THR A 239 3.61 9.70 16.51
C THR A 239 2.67 8.99 15.54
N PHE A 240 2.63 7.67 15.62
CA PHE A 240 1.64 6.87 14.88
C PHE A 240 0.20 7.34 15.13
N THR A 241 -0.13 7.58 16.40
CA THR A 241 -1.48 8.03 16.79
C THR A 241 -1.81 9.43 16.29
N ASP A 242 -0.83 10.34 16.23
CA ASP A 242 -1.03 11.69 15.70
C ASP A 242 -1.42 11.64 14.21
N LEU A 243 -0.69 10.82 13.41
CA LEU A 243 -0.94 10.74 11.97
C LEU A 243 -2.19 9.91 11.64
N LEU A 244 -2.51 8.89 12.42
CA LEU A 244 -3.72 8.09 12.23
C LEU A 244 -5.00 8.88 12.55
N ARG A 245 -4.96 9.76 13.54
CA ARG A 245 -6.14 10.42 14.15
C ARG A 245 -7.06 11.07 13.13
N LYS A 246 -6.52 11.85 12.20
CA LYS A 246 -7.33 12.55 11.21
C LYS A 246 -8.08 11.56 10.31
N GLY A 247 -7.35 10.63 9.69
CA GLY A 247 -7.93 9.65 8.76
C GLY A 247 -8.94 8.75 9.47
N TYR A 248 -8.61 8.30 10.68
CA TYR A 248 -9.51 7.48 11.48
C TYR A 248 -10.83 8.21 11.81
N GLY A 249 -10.77 9.47 12.28
CA GLY A 249 -11.96 10.26 12.57
C GLY A 249 -12.87 10.46 11.36
N LEU A 250 -12.29 10.53 10.14
CA LEU A 250 -13.08 10.63 8.91
C LEU A 250 -13.82 9.32 8.55
N VAL A 251 -13.24 8.15 8.89
CA VAL A 251 -13.80 6.84 8.49
C VAL A 251 -14.59 6.13 9.59
N GLU A 252 -14.44 6.50 10.85
CA GLU A 252 -15.13 5.83 11.98
C GLU A 252 -16.65 5.86 11.84
N THR A 253 -17.19 6.87 11.15
CA THR A 253 -18.64 7.06 10.90
C THR A 253 -19.24 5.96 10.03
N PHE A 254 -18.44 5.27 9.21
CA PHE A 254 -18.92 4.15 8.40
C PHE A 254 -19.17 2.88 9.21
N ASN A 255 -18.78 2.87 10.47
CA ASN A 255 -19.00 1.74 11.40
C ASN A 255 -18.44 0.39 10.87
N LYS A 256 -17.28 0.42 10.25
CA LYS A 256 -16.55 -0.75 9.74
C LYS A 256 -15.29 -1.00 10.54
N PRO A 257 -14.77 -2.25 10.57
CA PRO A 257 -13.40 -2.49 10.99
C PRO A 257 -12.42 -1.61 10.20
N VAL A 258 -11.42 -1.07 10.87
CA VAL A 258 -10.39 -0.22 10.27
C VAL A 258 -9.05 -0.94 10.32
N TRP A 259 -8.34 -0.94 9.21
CA TRP A 259 -6.96 -1.37 9.12
C TRP A 259 -6.08 -0.19 8.71
N VAL A 260 -4.84 -0.18 9.15
CA VAL A 260 -3.80 0.59 8.46
C VAL A 260 -3.23 -0.33 7.39
N ALA A 261 -3.74 -0.19 6.17
CA ALA A 261 -3.40 -1.07 5.04
C ALA A 261 -1.97 -0.86 4.52
N GLU A 262 -1.42 0.33 4.76
CA GLU A 262 -0.02 0.66 4.48
C GLU A 262 0.57 1.46 5.63
N LEU A 263 1.60 0.90 6.25
CA LEU A 263 2.32 1.50 7.37
C LEU A 263 3.81 1.55 7.06
N GLY A 264 4.44 2.69 7.27
CA GLY A 264 5.89 2.81 7.24
C GLY A 264 6.37 3.95 8.15
N TYR A 265 7.60 3.85 8.63
CA TYR A 265 8.22 4.92 9.38
C TYR A 265 9.73 4.98 9.14
N GLU A 266 10.26 6.21 9.06
CA GLU A 266 11.68 6.48 8.85
C GLU A 266 12.12 7.74 9.60
N GLY A 267 13.29 7.65 10.23
CA GLY A 267 13.89 8.75 10.99
C GLY A 267 15.06 8.27 11.85
N GLY A 268 15.48 9.11 12.78
CA GLY A 268 16.46 8.75 13.81
C GLY A 268 15.88 7.83 14.86
N ASP A 269 16.76 7.25 15.69
CA ASP A 269 16.40 6.27 16.73
C ASP A 269 15.28 6.79 17.66
N SER A 270 15.35 8.04 18.08
CA SER A 270 14.37 8.66 18.97
C SER A 270 12.99 8.81 18.36
N TYR A 271 12.91 8.95 17.03
CA TYR A 271 11.67 9.00 16.29
C TYR A 271 11.10 7.59 16.02
N VAL A 272 11.96 6.66 15.62
CA VAL A 272 11.55 5.33 15.15
C VAL A 272 11.13 4.41 16.31
N ARG A 273 11.79 4.48 17.48
CA ARG A 273 11.48 3.60 18.62
C ARG A 273 10.05 3.69 19.14
N PRO A 274 9.44 4.87 19.33
CA PRO A 274 8.02 4.97 19.66
C PRO A 274 7.13 4.28 18.60
N TRP A 275 7.39 4.51 17.32
CA TRP A 275 6.63 3.85 16.24
C TRP A 275 6.73 2.32 16.33
N MET A 276 7.96 1.77 16.47
CA MET A 276 8.15 0.31 16.62
C MET A 276 7.33 -0.28 17.76
N ASN A 277 7.21 0.45 18.87
CA ASN A 277 6.50 -0.02 20.05
C ASN A 277 4.98 0.15 19.92
N ASP A 278 4.51 1.25 19.34
CA ASP A 278 3.13 1.69 19.49
C ASP A 278 2.20 1.19 18.38
N VAL A 279 2.72 0.87 17.19
CA VAL A 279 1.89 0.58 16.01
C VAL A 279 1.03 -0.66 16.16
N THR A 280 1.37 -1.60 17.02
CA THR A 280 0.57 -2.81 17.29
C THR A 280 -0.16 -2.77 18.65
N LEU A 281 -0.01 -1.70 19.43
CA LEU A 281 -0.78 -1.54 20.67
C LEU A 281 -2.25 -1.26 20.38
N LYS A 282 -3.14 -1.83 21.18
CA LYS A 282 -4.53 -1.38 21.21
C LYS A 282 -4.60 0.04 21.76
N GLN A 283 -5.23 0.91 21.00
CA GLN A 283 -5.40 2.31 21.36
C GLN A 283 -6.87 2.58 21.70
N ALA A 284 -7.13 3.13 22.86
CA ALA A 284 -8.51 3.44 23.30
C ALA A 284 -9.20 4.44 22.35
N ASP A 285 -8.43 5.34 21.74
CA ASP A 285 -8.92 6.33 20.78
C ASP A 285 -9.31 5.71 19.43
N PHE A 286 -8.88 4.47 19.15
CA PHE A 286 -9.12 3.79 17.87
C PHE A 286 -9.74 2.41 18.06
N PRO A 287 -10.94 2.30 18.65
CA PRO A 287 -11.52 1.03 19.07
C PRO A 287 -11.85 0.07 17.90
N LYS A 288 -11.95 0.60 16.67
CA LYS A 288 -12.20 -0.22 15.46
C LYS A 288 -10.93 -0.59 14.71
N LEU A 289 -9.75 -0.16 15.17
CA LEU A 289 -8.47 -0.52 14.55
C LEU A 289 -8.15 -1.98 14.88
N GLU A 290 -8.15 -2.84 13.87
CA GLU A 290 -7.97 -4.29 14.03
C GLU A 290 -6.61 -4.80 13.57
N GLU A 291 -6.03 -4.17 12.56
CA GLU A 291 -4.77 -4.63 11.96
C GLU A 291 -3.95 -3.48 11.38
N VAL A 292 -2.64 -3.61 11.46
CA VAL A 292 -1.70 -2.76 10.70
C VAL A 292 -0.87 -3.64 9.76
N VAL A 293 -0.66 -3.17 8.53
CA VAL A 293 0.10 -3.87 7.49
C VAL A 293 1.32 -3.04 7.12
N TYR A 294 2.50 -3.54 7.46
CA TYR A 294 3.76 -2.84 7.22
C TYR A 294 4.16 -2.91 5.75
N PHE A 295 4.57 -1.78 5.18
CA PHE A 295 5.12 -1.68 3.83
C PHE A 295 6.65 -1.78 3.91
N ASN A 296 7.19 -2.99 3.75
CA ASN A 296 8.63 -3.27 3.90
C ASN A 296 9.39 -3.11 2.58
N ASP A 297 9.36 -1.92 2.01
CA ASP A 297 10.13 -1.60 0.80
C ASP A 297 10.46 -0.11 0.73
N LYS A 298 11.17 0.31 -0.30
CA LYS A 298 11.35 1.71 -0.66
C LYS A 298 10.10 2.28 -1.29
N ASP A 299 9.79 3.54 -1.00
CA ASP A 299 8.73 4.24 -1.71
C ASP A 299 9.06 4.37 -3.21
N VAL A 300 8.07 4.16 -4.04
CA VAL A 300 8.21 4.27 -5.51
C VAL A 300 8.12 5.72 -5.98
N HIS A 301 7.57 6.62 -5.16
CA HIS A 301 7.42 8.03 -5.44
C HIS A 301 8.33 8.88 -4.54
N ALA A 302 8.85 9.97 -5.11
CA ALA A 302 9.52 10.98 -4.30
C ALA A 302 8.51 11.74 -3.44
N TRP A 303 8.90 11.99 -2.20
CA TRP A 303 8.10 12.78 -1.27
C TRP A 303 8.28 14.27 -1.48
N PRO A 304 7.31 15.11 -1.06
CA PRO A 304 7.41 16.56 -1.12
C PRO A 304 8.68 17.10 -0.46
N HIS A 305 8.96 18.38 -0.62
CA HIS A 305 10.10 19.09 -0.04
C HIS A 305 11.47 18.52 -0.43
N ASN A 306 11.57 17.87 -1.61
CA ASN A 306 12.81 17.24 -2.11
C ASN A 306 13.38 16.14 -1.19
N LEU A 307 12.54 15.50 -0.39
CA LEU A 307 12.95 14.44 0.54
C LEU A 307 13.31 13.11 -0.15
N GLY A 308 13.15 13.06 -1.48
CA GLY A 308 13.44 11.85 -2.24
C GLY A 308 12.45 10.72 -1.98
N ARG A 309 12.90 9.48 -2.12
CA ARG A 309 12.10 8.28 -1.88
C ARG A 309 12.45 7.68 -0.53
N PRO A 310 11.56 7.74 0.47
CA PRO A 310 11.80 7.15 1.77
C PRO A 310 12.07 5.64 1.69
N ASP A 311 12.84 5.14 2.62
CA ASP A 311 13.20 3.72 2.74
C ASP A 311 12.55 3.12 3.98
N TRP A 312 11.36 2.54 3.78
CA TRP A 312 10.57 1.95 4.87
C TRP A 312 11.09 0.58 5.31
N ARG A 313 12.07 -0.02 4.61
CA ARG A 313 12.58 -1.36 4.94
C ARG A 313 13.02 -1.46 6.39
N VAL A 314 12.55 -2.53 7.03
CA VAL A 314 12.80 -2.76 8.46
C VAL A 314 14.24 -3.17 8.74
N VAL A 315 14.86 -3.88 7.79
CA VAL A 315 16.29 -4.22 7.84
C VAL A 315 17.01 -3.52 6.70
N ARG A 316 17.99 -2.71 7.05
CA ARG A 316 18.83 -2.06 6.04
C ARG A 316 20.07 -2.89 5.79
N PRO A 317 20.44 -3.17 4.52
CA PRO A 317 21.74 -3.74 4.26
C PRO A 317 22.82 -2.81 4.80
N ALA A 318 23.82 -3.40 5.47
CA ALA A 318 25.00 -2.63 5.88
C ALA A 318 25.54 -1.89 4.64
N LYS A 319 25.86 -0.60 4.79
CA LYS A 319 26.52 0.13 3.72
C LYS A 319 27.81 -0.60 3.40
N ALA A 320 27.91 -1.13 2.16
CA ALA A 320 29.15 -1.71 1.66
C ALA A 320 30.23 -0.66 1.54
#